data_4c45e9dd4965e2a92b2b8ba524c87d7d
#
_entry.id   4c45e9dd4965e2a92b2b8ba524c87d7d
#
_cell.length_a   1.000
_cell.length_b   1.000
_cell.length_c   1.000
_cell.angle_alpha   90.00
_cell.angle_beta   90.00
_cell.angle_gamma   90.00
#
_symmetry.space_group_name_H-M   'P 1'
#
loop_
_entity.id
_entity.type
_entity.pdbx_description
1 polymer ?
#
loop_
_entity_poly.entity_id
_entity_poly.type
_entity_poly.pdbx_seq_one_letter_code
_entity_poly.pdbx_strand_id
1 'polypeptide(L)'
;MGCDMRYVAYYRVSTRDQGRSGLGLDAQRAAVQRFLRDDDTLVAEHQDIETGKRDDREGLGQALRACRIYNAVLLIARLDRLSRNIAFVTRLMADGVQFVSVDNPAINELTVHILAAVAEAERKAISERTRLALAAAKARGTKLGNPANLKGQDEGRQRGAAAVAAQAAKRAADLRDVIAAIQADGVTSRRGIARELNRRGIRSTRGQDWSAGQVHVLLGRLSHVIPTA
;
A
#
# COMPACT_ATOMS: atom_id res chain seq x y z
N MET A 1 18.52 15.16 -12.70
CA MET A 1 17.65 15.41 -11.55
C MET A 1 17.32 14.05 -10.96
N GLY A 2 18.06 13.62 -9.93
CA GLY A 2 17.78 12.38 -9.21
C GLY A 2 16.46 12.54 -8.48
N CYS A 3 15.55 11.59 -8.67
CA CYS A 3 14.31 11.56 -7.90
C CYS A 3 14.68 10.91 -6.56
N ASP A 4 14.64 11.66 -5.45
CA ASP A 4 14.78 11.15 -4.09
C ASP A 4 13.69 10.08 -3.85
N MET A 5 14.07 8.81 -3.96
CA MET A 5 13.15 7.69 -3.75
C MET A 5 13.21 7.24 -2.30
N ARG A 6 12.04 6.98 -1.73
CA ARG A 6 11.93 6.48 -0.36
C ARG A 6 11.65 5.00 -0.37
N TYR A 7 12.35 4.28 0.48
CA TYR A 7 12.26 2.84 0.56
C TYR A 7 11.96 2.38 1.99
N VAL A 8 11.22 1.29 2.07
CA VAL A 8 11.03 0.50 3.30
C VAL A 8 11.57 -0.89 3.03
N ALA A 9 12.57 -1.34 3.77
CA ALA A 9 13.14 -2.68 3.60
C ALA A 9 12.36 -3.72 4.39
N TYR A 10 12.15 -4.87 3.76
CA TYR A 10 11.56 -6.04 4.38
C TYR A 10 12.48 -7.25 4.22
N TYR A 11 12.80 -7.87 5.37
CA TYR A 11 13.67 -9.03 5.49
C TYR A 11 12.89 -10.25 5.96
N ARG A 12 13.32 -11.42 5.51
CA ARG A 12 12.75 -12.68 5.98
C ARG A 12 13.88 -13.66 6.32
N VAL A 13 13.87 -14.19 7.54
CA VAL A 13 14.81 -15.19 8.00
C VAL A 13 14.08 -16.42 8.50
N SER A 14 14.66 -17.62 8.28
CA SER A 14 14.14 -18.85 8.86
C SER A 14 14.77 -19.10 10.23
N THR A 15 14.02 -19.73 11.15
CA THR A 15 14.55 -20.13 12.46
C THR A 15 15.78 -21.06 12.36
N ARG A 16 15.90 -21.82 11.26
CA ARG A 16 17.09 -22.65 10.97
C ARG A 16 18.33 -21.81 10.65
N ASP A 17 18.15 -20.63 10.06
CA ASP A 17 19.25 -19.74 9.70
C ASP A 17 19.69 -18.85 10.87
N GLN A 18 18.80 -18.59 11.85
CA GLN A 18 19.18 -17.94 13.12
C GLN A 18 20.08 -18.81 13.99
N GLY A 19 19.93 -20.15 13.95
CA GLY A 19 20.79 -21.07 14.69
C GLY A 19 22.17 -21.26 14.08
N ARG A 20 22.42 -20.74 12.90
CA ARG A 20 23.67 -20.92 12.12
C ARG A 20 24.36 -19.62 11.75
N SER A 21 24.44 -18.60 12.61
CA SER A 21 25.35 -17.47 12.37
C SER A 21 24.80 -16.09 12.00
N GLY A 22 23.54 -15.73 12.10
CA GLY A 22 23.11 -14.35 11.80
C GLY A 22 23.39 -13.84 10.36
N LEU A 23 24.26 -14.56 9.64
CA LEU A 23 24.77 -14.21 8.30
C LEU A 23 23.67 -13.97 7.26
N GLY A 24 22.49 -14.59 7.44
CA GLY A 24 21.39 -14.45 6.50
C GLY A 24 20.73 -13.05 6.51
N LEU A 25 20.61 -12.44 7.69
CA LEU A 25 20.01 -11.09 7.83
C LEU A 25 21.02 -10.01 7.42
N ASP A 26 22.27 -10.15 7.86
CA ASP A 26 23.34 -9.19 7.54
C ASP A 26 23.62 -9.17 6.03
N ALA A 27 23.58 -10.32 5.38
CA ALA A 27 23.71 -10.40 3.92
C ALA A 27 22.53 -9.71 3.20
N GLN A 28 21.30 -9.83 3.72
CA GLN A 28 20.14 -9.15 3.17
C GLN A 28 20.25 -7.63 3.37
N ARG A 29 20.66 -7.17 4.54
CA ARG A 29 20.92 -5.75 4.81
C ARG A 29 21.99 -5.19 3.89
N ALA A 30 23.12 -5.89 3.76
CA ALA A 30 24.18 -5.49 2.86
C ALA A 30 23.73 -5.44 1.38
N ALA A 31 22.83 -6.33 0.97
CA ALA A 31 22.26 -6.30 -0.38
C ALA A 31 21.35 -5.07 -0.59
N VAL A 32 20.50 -4.73 0.40
CA VAL A 32 19.66 -3.53 0.37
C VAL A 32 20.54 -2.28 0.32
N GLN A 33 21.57 -2.18 1.14
CA GLN A 33 22.48 -1.03 1.14
C GLN A 33 23.20 -0.85 -0.21
N ARG A 34 23.58 -1.93 -0.87
CA ARG A 34 24.19 -1.86 -2.22
C ARG A 34 23.20 -1.50 -3.31
N PHE A 35 21.91 -1.77 -3.10
CA PHE A 35 20.86 -1.43 -4.06
C PHE A 35 20.50 0.06 -4.03
N LEU A 36 20.53 0.66 -2.82
CA LEU A 36 20.22 2.07 -2.63
C LEU A 36 21.31 2.95 -3.27
N ARG A 37 20.88 4.03 -3.91
CA ARG A 37 21.76 5.09 -4.45
C ARG A 37 21.98 6.15 -3.39
N ASP A 38 22.94 7.03 -3.61
CA ASP A 38 23.29 8.12 -2.69
C ASP A 38 22.11 9.06 -2.39
N ASP A 39 21.21 9.26 -3.36
CA ASP A 39 20.04 10.11 -3.24
C ASP A 39 18.81 9.37 -2.66
N ASP A 40 18.89 8.05 -2.44
CA ASP A 40 17.77 7.25 -1.95
C ASP A 40 17.70 7.26 -0.42
N THR A 41 16.48 7.28 0.13
CA THR A 41 16.28 7.28 1.58
C THR A 41 15.62 6.00 2.05
N LEU A 42 16.29 5.23 2.94
CA LEU A 42 15.70 4.12 3.66
C LEU A 42 14.97 4.65 4.90
N VAL A 43 13.63 4.64 4.88
CA VAL A 43 12.80 5.25 5.94
C VAL A 43 12.45 4.29 7.07
N ALA A 44 12.43 2.97 6.81
CA ALA A 44 12.17 1.96 7.83
C ALA A 44 12.68 0.58 7.37
N GLU A 45 12.96 -0.29 8.36
CA GLU A 45 13.29 -1.69 8.16
C GLU A 45 12.37 -2.56 9.00
N HIS A 46 11.87 -3.65 8.42
CA HIS A 46 11.02 -4.62 9.10
C HIS A 46 11.49 -6.03 8.78
N GLN A 47 11.27 -6.96 9.71
CA GLN A 47 11.68 -8.35 9.53
C GLN A 47 10.63 -9.31 10.07
N ASP A 48 10.52 -10.48 9.45
CA ASP A 48 9.77 -11.62 9.96
C ASP A 48 10.68 -12.85 10.11
N ILE A 49 10.42 -13.61 11.17
CA ILE A 49 11.10 -14.87 11.44
C ILE A 49 10.14 -16.00 11.11
N GLU A 50 10.48 -16.81 10.10
CA GLU A 50 9.67 -17.94 9.70
C GLU A 50 9.78 -19.08 10.72
N THR A 51 8.77 -19.23 11.56
CA THR A 51 8.55 -20.42 12.38
C THR A 51 7.62 -21.36 11.63
N GLY A 52 8.07 -22.53 11.25
CA GLY A 52 7.44 -23.46 10.28
C GLY A 52 5.94 -23.85 10.49
N LYS A 53 5.21 -23.22 11.40
CA LYS A 53 3.79 -23.47 11.71
C LYS A 53 2.87 -22.24 11.70
N ARG A 54 3.41 -21.01 11.68
CA ARG A 54 2.59 -19.79 11.67
C ARG A 54 3.09 -18.87 10.56
N ASP A 55 2.22 -18.57 9.62
CA ASP A 55 2.43 -17.59 8.54
C ASP A 55 1.99 -16.19 9.02
N ASP A 56 2.29 -15.89 10.29
CA ASP A 56 1.98 -14.59 10.90
C ASP A 56 3.07 -13.60 10.45
N ARG A 57 2.73 -12.75 9.47
CA ARG A 57 3.65 -11.80 8.84
C ARG A 57 3.42 -10.39 9.39
N GLU A 58 3.57 -10.25 10.70
CA GLU A 58 3.38 -8.98 11.37
C GLU A 58 4.35 -7.91 10.85
N GLY A 59 5.64 -8.27 10.68
CA GLY A 59 6.66 -7.39 10.13
C GLY A 59 6.33 -6.91 8.71
N LEU A 60 5.77 -7.78 7.87
CA LEU A 60 5.28 -7.39 6.56
C LEU A 60 4.10 -6.40 6.66
N GLY A 61 3.16 -6.65 7.57
CA GLY A 61 2.05 -5.73 7.82
C GLY A 61 2.53 -4.33 8.22
N GLN A 62 3.54 -4.26 9.09
CA GLN A 62 4.20 -3.02 9.50
C GLN A 62 4.94 -2.35 8.33
N ALA A 63 5.68 -3.12 7.51
CA ALA A 63 6.36 -2.62 6.32
C ALA A 63 5.38 -1.98 5.32
N LEU A 64 4.26 -2.65 5.03
CA LEU A 64 3.22 -2.13 4.15
C LEU A 64 2.56 -0.86 4.70
N ARG A 65 2.36 -0.81 6.02
CA ARG A 65 1.87 0.39 6.70
C ARG A 65 2.86 1.54 6.53
N ALA A 66 4.15 1.30 6.76
CA ALA A 66 5.20 2.29 6.57
C ALA A 66 5.27 2.78 5.11
N CYS A 67 5.18 1.88 4.12
CA CYS A 67 5.12 2.28 2.71
C CYS A 67 3.96 3.25 2.44
N ARG A 68 2.78 2.98 2.99
CA ARG A 68 1.61 3.88 2.82
C ARG A 68 1.81 5.21 3.53
N ILE A 69 2.42 5.23 4.73
CA ILE A 69 2.67 6.45 5.51
C ILE A 69 3.65 7.36 4.78
N TYR A 70 4.78 6.81 4.35
CA TYR A 70 5.89 7.56 3.76
C TYR A 70 5.81 7.70 2.24
N ASN A 71 4.80 7.09 1.59
CA ASN A 71 4.71 6.96 0.14
C ASN A 71 6.00 6.36 -0.43
N ALA A 72 6.45 5.27 0.18
CA ALA A 72 7.71 4.62 -0.10
C ALA A 72 7.52 3.32 -0.87
N VAL A 73 8.55 2.90 -1.58
CA VAL A 73 8.64 1.62 -2.29
C VAL A 73 9.08 0.53 -1.31
N LEU A 74 8.43 -0.62 -1.34
CA LEU A 74 8.83 -1.78 -0.54
C LEU A 74 10.03 -2.48 -1.19
N LEU A 75 11.18 -2.50 -0.50
CA LEU A 75 12.32 -3.32 -0.89
C LEU A 75 12.23 -4.70 -0.24
N ILE A 76 12.13 -5.73 -1.04
CA ILE A 76 12.14 -7.12 -0.60
C ILE A 76 13.53 -7.69 -0.87
N ALA A 77 14.27 -8.00 0.18
CA ALA A 77 15.66 -8.44 0.04
C ALA A 77 15.80 -9.79 -0.69
N ARG A 78 14.83 -10.71 -0.49
CA ARG A 78 14.80 -12.02 -1.17
C ARG A 78 13.39 -12.42 -1.55
N LEU A 79 13.17 -12.64 -2.85
CA LEU A 79 11.88 -13.00 -3.41
C LEU A 79 11.65 -14.52 -3.55
N ASP A 80 12.69 -15.33 -3.34
CA ASP A 80 12.74 -16.77 -3.67
C ASP A 80 11.57 -17.61 -3.13
N ARG A 81 10.95 -17.19 -2.03
CA ARG A 81 9.77 -17.86 -1.46
C ARG A 81 8.48 -17.05 -1.55
N LEU A 82 8.56 -15.76 -1.85
CA LEU A 82 7.39 -14.89 -2.05
C LEU A 82 6.81 -15.03 -3.45
N SER A 83 7.66 -15.27 -4.46
CA SER A 83 7.25 -15.45 -5.87
C SER A 83 6.34 -16.67 -6.11
N ARG A 84 6.33 -17.65 -5.20
CA ARG A 84 5.41 -18.80 -5.28
C ARG A 84 4.00 -18.46 -4.83
N ASN A 85 3.78 -17.29 -4.25
CA ASN A 85 2.46 -16.87 -3.79
C ASN A 85 1.95 -15.69 -4.63
N ILE A 86 1.41 -16.02 -5.81
CA ILE A 86 0.73 -15.04 -6.69
C ILE A 86 -0.29 -14.21 -5.91
N ALA A 87 -0.98 -14.81 -4.94
CA ALA A 87 -1.93 -14.11 -4.09
C ALA A 87 -1.27 -12.99 -3.26
N PHE A 88 -0.01 -13.14 -2.85
CA PHE A 88 0.74 -12.11 -2.14
C PHE A 88 1.04 -10.90 -3.04
N VAL A 89 1.55 -11.16 -4.25
CA VAL A 89 1.84 -10.10 -5.23
C VAL A 89 0.55 -9.36 -5.61
N THR A 90 -0.53 -10.10 -5.86
CA THR A 90 -1.86 -9.53 -6.15
C THR A 90 -2.35 -8.64 -5.00
N ARG A 91 -2.11 -9.04 -3.75
CA ARG A 91 -2.48 -8.26 -2.57
C ARG A 91 -1.66 -6.97 -2.45
N LEU A 92 -0.34 -7.01 -2.72
CA LEU A 92 0.49 -5.82 -2.77
C LEU A 92 -0.02 -4.82 -3.81
N MET A 93 -0.38 -5.32 -5.00
CA MET A 93 -0.93 -4.49 -6.07
C MET A 93 -2.30 -3.92 -5.71
N ALA A 94 -3.17 -4.71 -5.08
CA ALA A 94 -4.49 -4.26 -4.61
C ALA A 94 -4.38 -3.17 -3.52
N ASP A 95 -3.35 -3.26 -2.67
CA ASP A 95 -3.04 -2.23 -1.65
C ASP A 95 -2.34 -0.98 -2.24
N GLY A 96 -2.01 -0.99 -3.54
CA GLY A 96 -1.36 0.14 -4.24
C GLY A 96 0.08 0.39 -3.78
N VAL A 97 0.75 -0.61 -3.20
CA VAL A 97 2.15 -0.51 -2.75
C VAL A 97 3.06 -0.96 -3.88
N GLN A 98 3.95 -0.05 -4.30
CA GLN A 98 5.04 -0.40 -5.21
C GLN A 98 6.09 -1.22 -4.47
N PHE A 99 6.66 -2.23 -5.12
CA PHE A 99 7.72 -3.05 -4.54
C PHE A 99 8.82 -3.36 -5.54
N VAL A 100 10.02 -3.60 -5.02
CA VAL A 100 11.20 -4.02 -5.78
C VAL A 100 11.87 -5.17 -5.06
N SER A 101 12.30 -6.20 -5.79
CA SER A 101 13.15 -7.27 -5.25
C SER A 101 14.61 -6.92 -5.48
N VAL A 102 15.39 -6.99 -4.41
CA VAL A 102 16.82 -6.65 -4.46
C VAL A 102 17.63 -7.76 -5.14
N ASP A 103 17.25 -9.02 -4.92
CA ASP A 103 17.93 -10.19 -5.50
C ASP A 103 17.65 -10.36 -7.00
N ASN A 104 16.53 -9.86 -7.50
CA ASN A 104 16.22 -9.89 -8.92
C ASN A 104 15.27 -8.74 -9.34
N PRO A 105 15.82 -7.55 -9.58
CA PRO A 105 15.03 -6.39 -10.02
C PRO A 105 14.27 -6.61 -11.33
N ALA A 106 14.83 -7.41 -12.24
CA ALA A 106 14.22 -7.72 -13.53
C ALA A 106 12.94 -8.56 -13.42
N ILE A 107 12.83 -9.42 -12.40
CA ILE A 107 11.60 -10.19 -12.16
C ILE A 107 10.43 -9.28 -11.82
N ASN A 108 10.67 -8.19 -11.11
CA ASN A 108 9.59 -7.26 -10.75
C ASN A 108 9.02 -6.55 -11.98
N GLU A 109 9.88 -6.08 -12.87
CA GLU A 109 9.48 -5.43 -14.10
C GLU A 109 8.70 -6.40 -14.99
N LEU A 110 9.23 -7.61 -15.20
CA LEU A 110 8.56 -8.66 -15.97
C LEU A 110 7.23 -9.08 -15.33
N THR A 111 7.18 -9.26 -14.02
CA THR A 111 5.95 -9.64 -13.30
C THR A 111 4.89 -8.56 -13.40
N VAL A 112 5.26 -7.29 -13.29
CA VAL A 112 4.34 -6.15 -13.48
C VAL A 112 3.81 -6.12 -14.91
N HIS A 113 4.67 -6.33 -15.90
CA HIS A 113 4.26 -6.36 -17.31
C HIS A 113 3.32 -7.53 -17.61
N ILE A 114 3.62 -8.73 -17.09
CA ILE A 114 2.76 -9.90 -17.26
C ILE A 114 1.39 -9.68 -16.61
N LEU A 115 1.36 -9.19 -15.38
CA LEU A 115 0.11 -8.93 -14.67
C LEU A 115 -0.70 -7.81 -15.32
N ALA A 116 -0.06 -6.75 -15.82
CA ALA A 116 -0.71 -5.71 -16.58
C ALA A 116 -1.31 -6.25 -17.89
N ALA A 117 -0.57 -7.10 -18.60
CA ALA A 117 -1.04 -7.73 -19.82
C ALA A 117 -2.23 -8.68 -19.57
N VAL A 118 -2.19 -9.47 -18.49
CA VAL A 118 -3.30 -10.35 -18.08
C VAL A 118 -4.53 -9.52 -17.69
N ALA A 119 -4.36 -8.48 -16.89
CA ALA A 119 -5.46 -7.59 -16.49
C ALA A 119 -6.09 -6.87 -17.71
N GLU A 120 -5.29 -6.48 -18.69
CA GLU A 120 -5.79 -5.90 -19.94
C GLU A 120 -6.52 -6.94 -20.80
N ALA A 121 -5.99 -8.15 -20.91
CA ALA A 121 -6.65 -9.25 -21.63
C ALA A 121 -7.99 -9.63 -20.99
N GLU A 122 -8.06 -9.74 -19.67
CA GLU A 122 -9.31 -9.98 -18.94
C GLU A 122 -10.33 -8.86 -19.17
N ARG A 123 -9.91 -7.60 -19.11
CA ARG A 123 -10.79 -6.46 -19.37
C ARG A 123 -11.34 -6.48 -20.81
N LYS A 124 -10.49 -6.77 -21.79
CA LYS A 124 -10.90 -6.94 -23.18
C LYS A 124 -11.88 -8.10 -23.35
N ALA A 125 -11.62 -9.24 -22.71
CA ALA A 125 -12.49 -10.42 -22.77
C ALA A 125 -13.86 -10.13 -22.13
N ILE A 126 -13.91 -9.46 -20.98
CA ILE A 126 -15.16 -9.04 -20.32
C ILE A 126 -15.93 -8.05 -21.21
N SER A 127 -15.24 -7.05 -21.78
CA SER A 127 -15.86 -6.04 -22.65
C SER A 127 -16.47 -6.72 -23.89
N GLU A 128 -15.73 -7.61 -24.54
CA GLU A 128 -16.20 -8.34 -25.72
C GLU A 128 -17.39 -9.25 -25.39
N ARG A 129 -17.32 -9.99 -24.30
CA ARG A 129 -18.44 -10.84 -23.82
C ARG A 129 -19.69 -10.00 -23.55
N THR A 130 -19.51 -8.84 -22.93
CA THR A 130 -20.62 -7.90 -22.64
C THR A 130 -21.18 -7.34 -23.94
N ARG A 131 -20.33 -6.94 -24.89
CA ARG A 131 -20.74 -6.45 -26.21
C ARG A 131 -21.58 -7.47 -26.96
N LEU A 132 -21.11 -8.73 -27.00
CA LEU A 132 -21.83 -9.84 -27.67
C LEU A 132 -23.18 -10.13 -26.98
N ALA A 133 -23.20 -10.16 -25.63
CA ALA A 133 -24.42 -10.37 -24.88
C ALA A 133 -25.46 -9.24 -25.12
N LEU A 134 -25.01 -7.97 -25.13
CA LEU A 134 -25.88 -6.84 -25.43
C LEU A 134 -26.37 -6.85 -26.89
N ALA A 135 -25.52 -7.21 -27.84
CA ALA A 135 -25.91 -7.37 -29.23
C ALA A 135 -26.98 -8.45 -29.41
N ALA A 136 -26.80 -9.61 -28.76
CA ALA A 136 -27.79 -10.67 -28.77
C ALA A 136 -29.12 -10.27 -28.08
N ALA A 137 -29.05 -9.53 -26.99
CA ALA A 137 -30.24 -8.99 -26.33
C ALA A 137 -31.01 -7.99 -27.22
N LYS A 138 -30.27 -7.11 -27.90
CA LYS A 138 -30.85 -6.15 -28.87
C LYS A 138 -31.50 -6.88 -30.03
N ALA A 139 -30.89 -7.92 -30.57
CA ALA A 139 -31.44 -8.74 -31.66
C ALA A 139 -32.76 -9.45 -31.24
N ARG A 140 -32.91 -9.80 -29.96
CA ARG A 140 -34.15 -10.33 -29.40
C ARG A 140 -35.22 -9.26 -29.09
N GLY A 141 -34.99 -7.99 -29.43
CA GLY A 141 -35.91 -6.89 -29.20
C GLY A 141 -35.86 -6.31 -27.76
N THR A 142 -34.91 -6.70 -26.94
CA THR A 142 -34.74 -6.13 -25.60
C THR A 142 -34.31 -4.65 -25.70
N LYS A 143 -35.10 -3.76 -25.11
CA LYS A 143 -34.69 -2.35 -24.96
C LYS A 143 -33.52 -2.27 -23.99
N LEU A 144 -32.35 -1.87 -24.51
CA LEU A 144 -31.16 -1.69 -23.71
C LEU A 144 -31.20 -0.31 -23.03
N GLY A 145 -30.71 -0.25 -21.81
CA GLY A 145 -30.77 0.93 -20.96
C GLY A 145 -32.04 0.89 -20.09
N ASN A 146 -31.86 0.82 -18.80
CA ASN A 146 -32.96 0.84 -17.86
C ASN A 146 -33.08 2.22 -17.20
N PRO A 147 -34.11 3.03 -17.52
CA PRO A 147 -34.32 4.31 -16.84
C PRO A 147 -34.50 4.16 -15.31
N ALA A 148 -34.90 2.96 -14.84
CA ALA A 148 -34.98 2.66 -13.40
C ALA A 148 -33.62 2.67 -12.71
N ASN A 149 -32.52 2.45 -13.45
CA ASN A 149 -31.16 2.57 -12.89
C ASN A 149 -30.81 4.00 -12.49
N LEU A 150 -31.54 4.98 -12.99
CA LEU A 150 -31.45 6.38 -12.54
C LEU A 150 -31.99 6.55 -11.13
N LYS A 151 -32.92 5.67 -10.68
CA LYS A 151 -33.46 5.71 -9.31
C LYS A 151 -32.45 5.25 -8.23
N GLY A 152 -31.40 4.54 -8.60
CA GLY A 152 -30.34 4.08 -7.69
C GLY A 152 -29.12 5.00 -7.61
N GLN A 153 -29.15 6.19 -8.21
CA GLN A 153 -27.99 7.10 -8.19
C GLN A 153 -27.63 7.56 -6.78
N ASP A 154 -28.60 7.71 -5.89
CA ASP A 154 -28.34 8.12 -4.51
C ASP A 154 -27.66 7.01 -3.72
N GLU A 155 -28.04 5.75 -3.92
CA GLU A 155 -27.32 4.60 -3.33
C GLU A 155 -25.91 4.49 -3.91
N GLY A 156 -25.73 4.69 -5.21
CA GLY A 156 -24.43 4.71 -5.86
C GLY A 156 -23.52 5.81 -5.30
N ARG A 157 -24.06 7.02 -5.11
CA ARG A 157 -23.35 8.14 -4.46
C ARG A 157 -23.00 7.83 -3.02
N GLN A 158 -23.92 7.24 -2.26
CA GLN A 158 -23.68 6.84 -0.86
C GLN A 158 -22.60 5.78 -0.77
N ARG A 159 -22.63 4.75 -1.62
CA ARG A 159 -21.57 3.71 -1.68
C ARG A 159 -20.21 4.29 -2.06
N GLY A 160 -20.19 5.21 -3.05
CA GLY A 160 -18.96 5.92 -3.43
C GLY A 160 -18.41 6.79 -2.32
N ALA A 161 -19.28 7.57 -1.65
CA ALA A 161 -18.89 8.38 -0.50
C ALA A 161 -18.40 7.52 0.66
N ALA A 162 -19.05 6.40 0.95
CA ALA A 162 -18.63 5.44 1.98
C ALA A 162 -17.25 4.83 1.68
N ALA A 163 -16.99 4.46 0.43
CA ALA A 163 -15.68 3.93 0.02
C ALA A 163 -14.55 4.97 0.21
N VAL A 164 -14.78 6.22 -0.20
CA VAL A 164 -13.83 7.32 0.01
C VAL A 164 -13.62 7.59 1.51
N ALA A 165 -14.69 7.57 2.31
CA ALA A 165 -14.60 7.75 3.75
C ALA A 165 -13.80 6.61 4.41
N ALA A 166 -14.03 5.36 4.00
CA ALA A 166 -13.31 4.19 4.51
C ALA A 166 -11.80 4.26 4.20
N GLN A 167 -11.43 4.67 2.98
CA GLN A 167 -10.04 4.85 2.61
C GLN A 167 -9.37 5.97 3.44
N ALA A 168 -10.08 7.06 3.67
CA ALA A 168 -9.60 8.16 4.48
C ALA A 168 -9.47 7.78 5.97
N ALA A 169 -10.38 6.93 6.49
CA ALA A 169 -10.29 6.40 7.84
C ALA A 169 -9.10 5.44 7.99
N LYS A 170 -8.86 4.57 7.01
CA LYS A 170 -7.67 3.69 6.99
C LYS A 170 -6.37 4.51 7.06
N ARG A 171 -6.27 5.58 6.27
CA ARG A 171 -5.11 6.49 6.29
C ARG A 171 -4.95 7.20 7.63
N ALA A 172 -6.04 7.65 8.24
CA ALA A 172 -6.00 8.26 9.56
C ALA A 172 -5.52 7.25 10.61
N ALA A 173 -6.01 6.02 10.59
CA ALA A 173 -5.58 4.96 11.50
C ALA A 173 -4.08 4.65 11.34
N ASP A 174 -3.56 4.62 10.11
CA ASP A 174 -2.12 4.43 9.85
C ASP A 174 -1.26 5.53 10.50
N LEU A 175 -1.77 6.78 10.56
CA LEU A 175 -1.06 7.92 11.13
C LEU A 175 -1.24 8.10 12.64
N ARG A 176 -2.08 7.30 13.30
CA ARG A 176 -2.42 7.47 14.73
C ARG A 176 -1.19 7.52 15.62
N ASP A 177 -0.32 6.54 15.51
CA ASP A 177 0.85 6.43 16.40
C ASP A 177 1.87 7.53 16.11
N VAL A 178 1.99 7.95 14.85
CA VAL A 178 2.83 9.09 14.46
C VAL A 178 2.33 10.37 15.09
N ILE A 179 1.01 10.61 15.03
CA ILE A 179 0.39 11.80 15.66
C ILE A 179 0.54 11.74 17.17
N ALA A 180 0.31 10.57 17.79
CA ALA A 180 0.48 10.40 19.24
C ALA A 180 1.92 10.70 19.67
N ALA A 181 2.92 10.23 18.93
CA ALA A 181 4.32 10.55 19.21
C ALA A 181 4.62 12.05 19.10
N ILE A 182 4.12 12.71 18.03
CA ILE A 182 4.28 14.17 17.86
C ILE A 182 3.66 14.95 19.03
N GLN A 183 2.50 14.50 19.50
CA GLN A 183 1.81 15.14 20.63
C GLN A 183 2.54 14.88 21.96
N ALA A 184 3.12 13.70 22.16
CA ALA A 184 3.95 13.37 23.32
C ALA A 184 5.22 14.22 23.38
N ASP A 185 5.79 14.61 22.22
CA ASP A 185 6.90 15.55 22.10
C ASP A 185 6.48 17.02 22.40
N GLY A 186 5.24 17.26 22.86
CA GLY A 186 4.72 18.57 23.22
C GLY A 186 4.15 19.39 22.06
N VAL A 187 4.11 18.87 20.85
CA VAL A 187 3.57 19.57 19.66
C VAL A 187 2.08 19.29 19.53
N THR A 188 1.22 20.16 20.11
CA THR A 188 -0.24 19.99 20.11
C THR A 188 -0.98 20.85 19.10
N SER A 189 -0.37 21.95 18.64
CA SER A 189 -1.01 22.86 17.68
C SER A 189 -1.11 22.24 16.28
N ARG A 190 -2.25 22.45 15.59
CA ARG A 190 -2.49 21.94 14.22
C ARG A 190 -1.40 22.35 13.22
N ARG A 191 -0.88 23.61 13.35
CA ARG A 191 0.23 24.12 12.52
C ARG A 191 1.55 23.43 12.90
N GLY A 192 1.79 23.17 14.17
CA GLY A 192 2.96 22.44 14.65
C GLY A 192 2.98 21.01 14.15
N ILE A 193 1.85 20.28 14.29
CA ILE A 193 1.71 18.92 13.79
C ILE A 193 1.92 18.85 12.26
N ALA A 194 1.33 19.78 11.49
CA ALA A 194 1.54 19.85 10.04
C ALA A 194 3.04 20.03 9.70
N ARG A 195 3.73 20.94 10.39
CA ARG A 195 5.16 21.17 10.19
C ARG A 195 5.98 19.91 10.52
N GLU A 196 5.66 19.24 11.60
CA GLU A 196 6.37 18.04 12.03
C GLU A 196 6.14 16.86 11.07
N LEU A 197 4.92 16.65 10.56
CA LEU A 197 4.63 15.68 9.51
C LEU A 197 5.44 15.97 8.25
N ASN A 198 5.51 17.23 7.82
CA ASN A 198 6.27 17.65 6.66
C ASN A 198 7.78 17.47 6.87
N ARG A 199 8.29 17.79 8.07
CA ARG A 199 9.70 17.57 8.45
C ARG A 199 10.08 16.09 8.42
N ARG A 200 9.18 15.20 8.87
CA ARG A 200 9.34 13.73 8.80
C ARG A 200 9.12 13.19 7.38
N GLY A 201 8.84 14.05 6.41
CA GLY A 201 8.61 13.68 5.03
C GLY A 201 7.33 12.89 4.78
N ILE A 202 6.38 12.90 5.71
CA ILE A 202 5.09 12.25 5.57
C ILE A 202 4.19 13.15 4.73
N ARG A 203 3.83 12.71 3.52
CA ARG A 203 3.02 13.50 2.59
C ARG A 203 1.52 13.28 2.82
N SER A 204 0.72 14.27 2.44
CA SER A 204 -0.75 14.16 2.42
C SER A 204 -1.20 13.14 1.37
N THR A 205 -2.48 12.77 1.37
CA THR A 205 -3.07 11.83 0.38
C THR A 205 -2.93 12.30 -1.07
N ARG A 206 -2.67 13.59 -1.29
CA ARG A 206 -2.44 14.18 -2.62
C ARG A 206 -0.93 14.32 -2.95
N GLY A 207 -0.04 13.72 -2.15
CA GLY A 207 1.41 13.83 -2.35
C GLY A 207 2.01 15.20 -1.97
N GLN A 208 1.21 16.11 -1.41
CA GLN A 208 1.63 17.47 -1.04
C GLN A 208 1.92 17.59 0.46
N ASP A 209 2.49 18.72 0.87
CA ASP A 209 2.69 19.06 2.27
C ASP A 209 1.36 19.17 3.03
N TRP A 210 1.41 18.83 4.31
CA TRP A 210 0.27 18.99 5.20
C TRP A 210 0.04 20.46 5.54
N SER A 211 -1.22 20.86 5.48
CA SER A 211 -1.69 22.14 6.02
C SER A 211 -2.40 21.96 7.37
N ALA A 212 -2.52 23.02 8.14
CA ALA A 212 -3.24 23.01 9.41
C ALA A 212 -4.72 22.57 9.26
N GLY A 213 -5.36 22.90 8.13
CA GLY A 213 -6.73 22.47 7.82
C GLY A 213 -6.82 20.96 7.59
N GLN A 214 -5.87 20.37 6.89
CA GLN A 214 -5.82 18.91 6.70
C GLN A 214 -5.57 18.17 8.00
N VAL A 215 -4.70 18.71 8.87
CA VAL A 215 -4.47 18.14 10.21
C VAL A 215 -5.74 18.22 11.06
N HIS A 216 -6.52 19.29 10.97
CA HIS A 216 -7.80 19.39 11.66
C HIS A 216 -8.75 18.24 11.26
N VAL A 217 -8.89 17.99 9.96
CA VAL A 217 -9.73 16.89 9.45
C VAL A 217 -9.17 15.52 9.88
N LEU A 218 -7.84 15.35 9.87
CA LEU A 218 -7.20 14.12 10.33
C LEU A 218 -7.49 13.84 11.80
N LEU A 219 -7.30 14.81 12.68
CA LEU A 219 -7.56 14.68 14.12
C LEU A 219 -9.04 14.39 14.40
N GLY A 220 -9.97 15.04 13.69
CA GLY A 220 -11.40 14.73 13.79
C GLY A 220 -11.74 13.29 13.46
N ARG A 221 -11.08 12.71 12.43
CA ARG A 221 -11.27 11.29 12.08
C ARG A 221 -10.68 10.35 13.14
N LEU A 222 -9.56 10.72 13.75
CA LEU A 222 -8.94 9.91 14.80
C LEU A 222 -9.79 9.87 16.08
N SER A 223 -10.49 10.96 16.42
CA SER A 223 -11.38 11.01 17.60
C SER A 223 -12.68 10.22 17.41
N HIS A 224 -13.17 10.06 16.17
CA HIS A 224 -14.36 9.25 15.88
C HIS A 224 -14.10 7.74 15.79
N VAL A 225 -12.85 7.31 15.79
CA VAL A 225 -12.45 5.87 15.73
C VAL A 225 -12.21 5.29 17.14
N ILE A 226 -12.39 6.05 18.20
CA ILE A 226 -12.33 5.53 19.57
C ILE A 226 -13.75 5.04 19.92
N PRO A 227 -14.00 3.71 20.01
CA PRO A 227 -15.15 3.26 20.78
C PRO A 227 -14.86 3.67 22.21
N THR A 228 -15.72 4.51 22.78
CA THR A 228 -15.79 4.69 24.23
C THR A 228 -15.93 3.31 24.86
N ALA A 229 -14.91 2.94 25.66
CA ALA A 229 -14.94 1.77 26.52
C ALA A 229 -16.03 1.92 27.58
#